data_bf42f42f7dcdff1a1b2c9b4deba7d205
#
_entry.id   bf42f42f7dcdff1a1b2c9b4deba7d205
#
_cell.length_a   1.000
_cell.length_b   1.000
_cell.length_c   1.000
_cell.angle_alpha   90.00
_cell.angle_beta   90.00
_cell.angle_gamma   90.00
#
_symmetry.space_group_name_H-M   'P 1'
#
loop_
_entity.id
_entity.type
_entity.pdbx_description
1 polymer ?
#
loop_
_entity_poly.entity_id
_entity_poly.type
_entity_poly.pdbx_seq_one_letter_code
_entity_poly.pdbx_strand_id
1 'polypeptide(L)'
;MINIGNIVTKQANLKANKLAVYDQPNDKRVSFSELNNMVNKIANTLLELSVGKGDRVSILSQNCVEYFALFFACAKTGAILQTLNWRLADQEISKIISNGDPKVFIYQGQFSETAEHLKSTENNVAHWLGYGPETDNSFYTTIEPASTQEPKPDWTVGGEDPLFILYTGGTTGESKGALHSHLSAYFGMLNQTVAEGIGPDSVYMLTGQMFHIPVLLAVNYTAHGCPVVLMNFDAELALRLIETERVSGFLGITTMLNWMMAVEGFEKYNLSSLKCVQYGGGPMPSRVIKEVVEKLPCRIIQGYGQTEGTTMTFLSHEDHIKAVVNGENTERLLTCGREGFVTTVRVVDELGNDVPLDGETPGEIIVRSPANMLGYYQRDDLSANTIKDGWMWTGDIATMDSEHYVFIKDRAKDMIISGGENIYSVQVEEAICKHPAVLETAVIGIPDDEWGESVKAYVVLKPDTEATEQEIIDEAKKNLASYQKPKFVEFIDELPKAPTGKILKRILREQN
;
A
#
# COMPACT_ATOMS: atom_id res chain seq x y z
N MET A 1 -15.12 0.97 23.74
CA MET A 1 -15.24 1.52 22.39
C MET A 1 -13.91 1.32 21.67
N ILE A 2 -13.93 0.95 20.38
CA ILE A 2 -12.72 0.83 19.57
C ILE A 2 -12.23 2.25 19.26
N ASN A 3 -11.03 2.58 19.72
CA ASN A 3 -10.30 3.80 19.38
C ASN A 3 -8.83 3.43 19.19
N ILE A 4 -8.32 3.63 17.98
CA ILE A 4 -6.94 3.30 17.62
C ILE A 4 -5.93 4.12 18.45
N GLY A 5 -6.27 5.33 18.86
CA GLY A 5 -5.41 6.16 19.73
C GLY A 5 -5.10 5.53 21.09
N ASN A 6 -5.99 4.67 21.61
CA ASN A 6 -5.78 4.00 22.89
C ASN A 6 -4.72 2.88 22.84
N ILE A 7 -4.29 2.47 21.65
CA ILE A 7 -3.25 1.43 21.46
C ILE A 7 -1.96 1.86 22.15
N VAL A 8 -1.49 3.07 21.86
CA VAL A 8 -0.21 3.56 22.42
C VAL A 8 -0.31 3.80 23.92
N THR A 9 -1.43 4.30 24.42
CA THR A 9 -1.70 4.44 25.88
C THR A 9 -1.63 3.10 26.59
N LYS A 10 -2.31 2.09 26.03
CA LYS A 10 -2.29 0.72 26.56
C LYS A 10 -0.87 0.17 26.63
N GLN A 11 -0.10 0.31 25.57
CA GLN A 11 1.26 -0.20 25.55
C GLN A 11 2.21 0.58 26.46
N ALA A 12 2.05 1.90 26.59
CA ALA A 12 2.80 2.72 27.54
C ALA A 12 2.54 2.26 28.99
N ASN A 13 1.31 1.90 29.32
CA ASN A 13 0.96 1.37 30.64
C ASN A 13 1.51 -0.04 30.91
N LEU A 14 1.56 -0.90 29.87
CA LEU A 14 1.99 -2.29 30.02
C LEU A 14 3.50 -2.49 29.85
N LYS A 15 4.16 -1.66 29.02
CA LYS A 15 5.54 -1.85 28.56
C LYS A 15 6.30 -0.52 28.47
N ALA A 16 6.13 0.37 29.45
CA ALA A 16 6.61 1.77 29.45
C ALA A 16 8.03 1.93 28.85
N ASN A 17 8.99 1.16 29.32
CA ASN A 17 10.41 1.29 28.98
C ASN A 17 10.84 0.42 27.77
N LYS A 18 9.92 -0.39 27.20
CA LYS A 18 10.24 -1.17 26.00
C LYS A 18 10.33 -0.21 24.80
N LEU A 19 11.28 -0.48 23.89
CA LEU A 19 11.37 0.22 22.62
C LEU A 19 10.04 0.10 21.88
N ALA A 20 9.48 1.23 21.47
CA ALA A 20 8.30 1.31 20.61
C ALA A 20 8.68 1.60 19.17
N VAL A 21 9.58 2.55 18.95
CA VAL A 21 10.00 3.00 17.63
C VAL A 21 11.51 3.20 17.60
N TYR A 22 12.15 2.66 16.56
CA TYR A 22 13.45 3.12 16.12
C TYR A 22 13.26 3.90 14.82
N ASP A 23 13.41 5.21 14.91
CA ASP A 23 13.41 6.12 13.77
C ASP A 23 14.83 6.14 13.19
N GLN A 24 15.09 5.26 12.24
CA GLN A 24 16.42 5.07 11.68
C GLN A 24 16.94 6.29 10.94
N PRO A 25 16.14 7.03 10.12
CA PRO A 25 16.62 8.23 9.44
C PRO A 25 17.16 9.31 10.39
N ASN A 26 16.62 9.39 11.62
CA ASN A 26 17.02 10.37 12.64
C ASN A 26 17.85 9.74 13.76
N ASP A 27 18.21 8.48 13.68
CA ASP A 27 18.89 7.68 14.72
C ASP A 27 18.25 7.87 16.12
N LYS A 28 16.92 7.87 16.16
CA LYS A 28 16.14 8.16 17.38
C LYS A 28 15.41 6.92 17.87
N ARG A 29 15.66 6.54 19.12
CA ARG A 29 15.00 5.41 19.79
C ARG A 29 14.01 5.93 20.81
N VAL A 30 12.75 5.48 20.72
CA VAL A 30 11.65 5.97 21.53
C VAL A 30 10.95 4.80 22.20
N SER A 31 10.84 4.83 23.52
CA SER A 31 10.08 3.86 24.31
C SER A 31 8.56 4.08 24.15
N PHE A 32 7.75 3.11 24.59
CA PHE A 32 6.28 3.27 24.58
C PHE A 32 5.83 4.46 25.46
N SER A 33 6.49 4.72 26.58
CA SER A 33 6.18 5.86 27.43
C SER A 33 6.50 7.19 26.72
N GLU A 34 7.67 7.30 26.11
CA GLU A 34 8.07 8.50 25.37
C GLU A 34 7.18 8.73 24.15
N LEU A 35 6.84 7.67 23.42
CA LEU A 35 5.90 7.75 22.29
C LEU A 35 4.53 8.26 22.77
N ASN A 36 3.97 7.71 23.85
CA ASN A 36 2.69 8.16 24.37
C ASN A 36 2.73 9.61 24.87
N ASN A 37 3.82 10.02 25.49
CA ASN A 37 4.01 11.42 25.92
C ASN A 37 4.03 12.37 24.71
N MET A 38 4.73 12.00 23.64
CA MET A 38 4.76 12.77 22.40
C MET A 38 3.37 12.84 21.75
N VAL A 39 2.68 11.71 21.66
CA VAL A 39 1.30 11.62 21.17
C VAL A 39 0.37 12.52 21.96
N ASN A 40 0.47 12.50 23.28
CA ASN A 40 -0.38 13.31 24.16
C ASN A 40 -0.08 14.82 24.00
N LYS A 41 1.19 15.21 23.91
CA LYS A 41 1.56 16.61 23.63
C LYS A 41 0.96 17.08 22.30
N ILE A 42 1.11 16.31 21.23
CA ILE A 42 0.52 16.64 19.91
C ILE A 42 -1.01 16.72 20.02
N ALA A 43 -1.64 15.75 20.66
CA ALA A 43 -3.10 15.71 20.79
C ALA A 43 -3.64 16.92 21.59
N ASN A 44 -3.03 17.26 22.70
CA ASN A 44 -3.42 18.43 23.50
C ASN A 44 -3.19 19.72 22.71
N THR A 45 -2.07 19.85 21.98
CA THR A 45 -1.82 20.98 21.07
C THR A 45 -2.91 21.11 20.03
N LEU A 46 -3.31 20.00 19.37
CA LEU A 46 -4.38 20.05 18.38
C LEU A 46 -5.69 20.59 18.98
N LEU A 47 -6.03 20.18 20.22
CA LEU A 47 -7.20 20.70 20.94
C LEU A 47 -7.05 22.20 21.25
N GLU A 48 -5.87 22.66 21.68
CA GLU A 48 -5.58 24.08 21.92
C GLU A 48 -5.66 24.92 20.65
N LEU A 49 -5.29 24.34 19.50
CA LEU A 49 -5.45 24.95 18.16
C LEU A 49 -6.89 24.85 17.63
N SER A 50 -7.84 24.45 18.48
CA SER A 50 -9.27 24.30 18.13
C SER A 50 -9.53 23.26 17.03
N VAL A 51 -8.68 22.23 16.93
CA VAL A 51 -8.96 21.08 16.07
C VAL A 51 -9.94 20.17 16.78
N GLY A 52 -11.14 20.07 16.22
CA GLY A 52 -12.24 19.26 16.76
C GLY A 52 -12.36 17.89 16.09
N LYS A 53 -13.38 17.14 16.55
CA LYS A 53 -13.74 15.87 15.93
C LYS A 53 -14.18 16.09 14.48
N GLY A 54 -13.58 15.33 13.57
CA GLY A 54 -13.88 15.41 12.13
C GLY A 54 -13.09 16.48 11.39
N ASP A 55 -12.34 17.36 12.08
CA ASP A 55 -11.41 18.27 11.44
C ASP A 55 -10.20 17.52 10.86
N ARG A 56 -9.62 18.04 9.79
CA ARG A 56 -8.46 17.40 9.13
C ARG A 56 -7.17 18.06 9.58
N VAL A 57 -6.17 17.19 9.74
CA VAL A 57 -4.77 17.55 9.96
C VAL A 57 -3.96 16.92 8.85
N SER A 58 -3.26 17.72 8.06
CA SER A 58 -2.42 17.24 6.97
C SER A 58 -0.97 17.09 7.39
N ILE A 59 -0.29 16.11 6.80
CA ILE A 59 1.16 15.96 6.98
C ILE A 59 1.85 15.67 5.65
N LEU A 60 2.92 16.44 5.37
CA LEU A 60 3.85 16.28 4.25
C LEU A 60 5.23 15.91 4.79
N SER A 61 5.54 14.62 4.82
CA SER A 61 6.73 14.09 5.46
C SER A 61 7.12 12.72 4.92
N GLN A 62 8.39 12.38 5.05
CA GLN A 62 8.87 11.01 4.97
C GLN A 62 8.55 10.24 6.27
N ASN A 63 8.90 8.95 6.29
CA ASN A 63 8.70 8.12 7.48
C ASN A 63 9.55 8.62 8.64
N CYS A 64 8.93 8.99 9.75
CA CYS A 64 9.58 9.45 10.98
C CYS A 64 8.66 9.26 12.19
N VAL A 65 9.22 9.43 13.39
CA VAL A 65 8.45 9.25 14.63
C VAL A 65 7.41 10.35 14.84
N GLU A 66 7.64 11.56 14.33
CA GLU A 66 6.69 12.69 14.38
C GLU A 66 5.40 12.34 13.62
N TYR A 67 5.54 11.78 12.42
CA TYR A 67 4.41 11.30 11.63
C TYR A 67 3.66 10.18 12.37
N PHE A 68 4.41 9.21 12.88
CA PHE A 68 3.81 8.08 13.60
C PHE A 68 3.07 8.51 14.86
N ALA A 69 3.62 9.46 15.61
CA ALA A 69 2.96 10.05 16.78
C ALA A 69 1.71 10.85 16.41
N LEU A 70 1.76 11.61 15.31
CA LEU A 70 0.61 12.37 14.80
C LEU A 70 -0.57 11.46 14.45
N PHE A 71 -0.32 10.29 13.86
CA PHE A 71 -1.37 9.31 13.56
C PHE A 71 -2.18 8.96 14.82
N PHE A 72 -1.50 8.65 15.92
CA PHE A 72 -2.17 8.35 17.19
C PHE A 72 -2.80 9.58 17.86
N ALA A 73 -2.20 10.76 17.69
CA ALA A 73 -2.75 12.00 18.24
C ALA A 73 -4.08 12.37 17.58
N CYS A 74 -4.17 12.29 16.25
CA CYS A 74 -5.42 12.44 15.51
C CYS A 74 -6.44 11.38 15.96
N ALA A 75 -6.00 10.13 16.12
CA ALA A 75 -6.86 9.06 16.60
C ALA A 75 -7.43 9.32 18.01
N LYS A 76 -6.63 9.91 18.94
CA LYS A 76 -7.11 10.24 20.30
C LYS A 76 -8.12 11.39 20.31
N THR A 77 -7.95 12.37 19.45
CA THR A 77 -8.78 13.57 19.42
C THR A 77 -10.00 13.42 18.52
N GLY A 78 -10.03 12.43 17.62
CA GLY A 78 -11.07 12.29 16.61
C GLY A 78 -10.87 13.22 15.41
N ALA A 79 -9.71 13.86 15.31
CA ALA A 79 -9.29 14.53 14.09
C ALA A 79 -9.00 13.48 12.99
N ILE A 80 -9.15 13.86 11.74
CA ILE A 80 -8.90 12.99 10.59
C ILE A 80 -7.51 13.31 10.05
N LEU A 81 -6.61 12.32 10.06
CA LEU A 81 -5.30 12.48 9.46
C LEU A 81 -5.41 12.43 7.93
N GLN A 82 -5.09 13.52 7.25
CA GLN A 82 -4.94 13.60 5.82
C GLN A 82 -3.47 13.36 5.45
N THR A 83 -3.19 12.21 4.88
CA THR A 83 -1.83 11.83 4.51
C THR A 83 -1.48 12.34 3.11
N LEU A 84 -0.31 12.94 2.97
CA LEU A 84 0.14 13.48 1.68
C LEU A 84 1.31 12.68 1.12
N ASN A 85 1.18 12.30 -0.14
CA ASN A 85 2.28 11.68 -0.87
C ASN A 85 3.28 12.76 -1.30
N TRP A 86 4.41 12.81 -0.63
CA TRP A 86 5.46 13.81 -0.84
C TRP A 86 6.19 13.71 -2.21
N ARG A 87 5.89 12.68 -2.99
CA ARG A 87 6.43 12.50 -4.35
C ARG A 87 5.55 13.13 -5.44
N LEU A 88 4.38 13.63 -5.07
CA LEU A 88 3.49 14.31 -6.00
C LEU A 88 4.01 15.73 -6.29
N ALA A 89 3.65 16.25 -7.46
CA ALA A 89 3.89 17.65 -7.78
C ALA A 89 3.03 18.58 -6.89
N ASP A 90 3.52 19.78 -6.63
CA ASP A 90 2.84 20.78 -5.78
C ASP A 90 1.38 21.03 -6.19
N GLN A 91 1.10 21.08 -7.49
CA GLN A 91 -0.25 21.24 -8.00
C GLN A 91 -1.22 20.09 -7.64
N GLU A 92 -0.70 18.87 -7.57
CA GLU A 92 -1.50 17.71 -7.13
C GLU A 92 -1.70 17.73 -5.62
N ILE A 93 -0.67 18.10 -4.85
CA ILE A 93 -0.75 18.27 -3.40
C ILE A 93 -1.76 19.38 -3.06
N SER A 94 -1.73 20.52 -3.78
CA SER A 94 -2.71 21.61 -3.61
C SER A 94 -4.14 21.14 -3.80
N LYS A 95 -4.43 20.35 -4.85
CA LYS A 95 -5.77 19.77 -5.07
C LYS A 95 -6.21 18.87 -3.92
N ILE A 96 -5.28 18.07 -3.39
CA ILE A 96 -5.54 17.18 -2.24
C ILE A 96 -5.84 18.01 -0.98
N ILE A 97 -5.07 19.08 -0.74
CA ILE A 97 -5.30 19.99 0.39
C ILE A 97 -6.65 20.69 0.25
N SER A 98 -6.95 21.22 -0.92
CA SER A 98 -8.24 21.87 -1.19
C SER A 98 -9.42 20.91 -1.01
N ASN A 99 -9.28 19.63 -1.37
CA ASN A 99 -10.31 18.61 -1.10
C ASN A 99 -10.42 18.32 0.41
N GLY A 100 -9.31 18.16 1.11
CA GLY A 100 -9.31 17.83 2.54
C GLY A 100 -9.66 19.00 3.44
N ASP A 101 -9.35 20.23 3.04
CA ASP A 101 -9.56 21.47 3.81
C ASP A 101 -9.06 21.35 5.27
N PRO A 102 -7.73 21.12 5.48
CA PRO A 102 -7.19 20.88 6.80
C PRO A 102 -7.06 22.17 7.63
N LYS A 103 -7.30 22.09 8.93
CA LYS A 103 -7.03 23.20 9.85
C LYS A 103 -5.54 23.38 10.16
N VAL A 104 -4.81 22.28 10.19
CA VAL A 104 -3.39 22.25 10.51
C VAL A 104 -2.66 21.53 9.39
N PHE A 105 -1.56 22.10 8.93
CA PHE A 105 -0.62 21.51 8.00
C PHE A 105 0.73 21.36 8.66
N ILE A 106 1.22 20.12 8.72
CA ILE A 106 2.52 19.79 9.33
C ILE A 106 3.47 19.35 8.21
N TYR A 107 4.70 19.83 8.22
CA TYR A 107 5.67 19.49 7.19
C TYR A 107 7.08 19.30 7.73
N GLN A 108 7.80 18.36 7.12
CA GLN A 108 9.22 18.13 7.37
C GLN A 108 10.06 19.14 6.57
N GLY A 109 11.19 19.57 7.10
CA GLY A 109 12.01 20.66 6.59
C GLY A 109 12.40 20.55 5.12
N GLN A 110 12.73 19.36 4.64
CA GLN A 110 13.02 19.14 3.21
C GLN A 110 11.87 19.49 2.25
N PHE A 111 10.66 19.73 2.75
CA PHE A 111 9.49 20.15 2.00
C PHE A 111 9.10 21.61 2.28
N SER A 112 10.02 22.42 2.83
CA SER A 112 9.76 23.81 3.17
C SER A 112 9.39 24.66 1.95
N GLU A 113 10.03 24.46 0.80
CA GLU A 113 9.70 25.19 -0.43
C GLU A 113 8.27 24.88 -0.90
N THR A 114 7.91 23.59 -0.94
CA THR A 114 6.55 23.15 -1.25
C THR A 114 5.54 23.72 -0.24
N ALA A 115 5.86 23.68 1.07
CA ALA A 115 4.99 24.22 2.10
C ALA A 115 4.77 25.75 1.95
N GLU A 116 5.82 26.52 1.68
CA GLU A 116 5.70 27.96 1.45
C GLU A 116 4.92 28.29 0.14
N HIS A 117 5.12 27.51 -0.93
CA HIS A 117 4.32 27.63 -2.14
C HIS A 117 2.83 27.39 -1.85
N LEU A 118 2.51 26.28 -1.18
CA LEU A 118 1.14 25.92 -0.80
C LEU A 118 0.51 26.95 0.13
N LYS A 119 1.25 27.48 1.10
CA LYS A 119 0.79 28.53 2.00
C LYS A 119 0.39 29.81 1.28
N SER A 120 1.00 30.09 0.15
CA SER A 120 0.64 31.26 -0.67
C SER A 120 -0.67 31.06 -1.45
N THR A 121 -1.11 29.83 -1.66
CA THR A 121 -2.28 29.46 -2.48
C THR A 121 -3.46 28.93 -1.66
N GLU A 122 -3.20 28.30 -0.50
CA GLU A 122 -4.21 27.65 0.35
C GLU A 122 -4.56 28.54 1.56
N ASN A 123 -5.60 29.36 1.43
CA ASN A 123 -5.96 30.35 2.45
C ASN A 123 -6.74 29.78 3.64
N ASN A 124 -7.22 28.53 3.57
CA ASN A 124 -8.07 27.93 4.60
C ASN A 124 -7.28 27.25 5.73
N VAL A 125 -5.99 26.97 5.51
CA VAL A 125 -5.13 26.32 6.53
C VAL A 125 -4.75 27.35 7.60
N ALA A 126 -5.27 27.17 8.81
CA ALA A 126 -5.07 28.11 9.90
C ALA A 126 -3.65 28.05 10.50
N HIS A 127 -3.04 26.88 10.56
CA HIS A 127 -1.76 26.65 11.21
C HIS A 127 -0.82 25.84 10.34
N TRP A 128 0.38 26.37 10.11
CA TRP A 128 1.47 25.72 9.39
C TRP A 128 2.61 25.46 10.35
N LEU A 129 2.96 24.19 10.57
CA LEU A 129 3.93 23.77 11.59
C LEU A 129 5.06 22.96 10.93
N GLY A 130 6.24 23.57 10.85
CA GLY A 130 7.43 22.93 10.31
C GLY A 130 8.28 22.27 11.39
N TYR A 131 8.97 21.17 11.07
CA TYR A 131 9.96 20.53 11.91
C TYR A 131 11.18 20.05 11.13
N GLY A 132 12.31 19.96 11.82
CA GLY A 132 13.59 19.55 11.26
C GLY A 132 14.37 20.71 10.60
N PRO A 133 15.51 20.41 9.96
CA PRO A 133 16.32 21.41 9.28
C PRO A 133 15.50 22.24 8.28
N GLU A 134 15.92 23.49 8.04
CA GLU A 134 15.27 24.40 7.07
C GLU A 134 13.87 24.87 7.47
N THR A 135 13.49 24.69 8.73
CA THR A 135 12.26 25.24 9.30
C THR A 135 12.54 26.10 10.54
N ASP A 136 11.54 26.85 10.98
CA ASP A 136 11.54 27.55 12.26
C ASP A 136 11.30 26.64 13.47
N ASN A 137 11.18 25.31 13.25
CA ASN A 137 10.79 24.31 14.24
C ASN A 137 9.49 24.65 14.99
N SER A 138 8.56 25.35 14.33
CA SER A 138 7.28 25.76 14.92
C SER A 138 6.48 24.57 15.44
N PHE A 139 6.61 23.38 14.84
CA PHE A 139 6.01 22.17 15.38
C PHE A 139 6.46 21.89 16.81
N TYR A 140 7.77 21.82 17.05
CA TYR A 140 8.29 21.50 18.37
C TYR A 140 8.05 22.61 19.38
N THR A 141 8.23 23.88 18.99
CA THR A 141 7.97 25.02 19.88
C THR A 141 6.50 25.11 20.29
N THR A 142 5.58 24.66 19.42
CA THR A 142 4.14 24.63 19.69
C THR A 142 3.74 23.47 20.60
N ILE A 143 4.31 22.27 20.40
CA ILE A 143 3.96 21.10 21.22
C ILE A 143 4.70 21.03 22.56
N GLU A 144 5.85 21.73 22.71
CA GLU A 144 6.70 21.61 23.90
C GLU A 144 5.97 22.01 25.21
N PRO A 145 5.21 23.11 25.29
CA PRO A 145 4.49 23.49 26.49
C PRO A 145 3.26 22.62 26.80
N ALA A 146 2.79 21.84 25.84
CA ALA A 146 1.56 21.05 25.95
C ALA A 146 1.68 19.90 26.96
N SER A 147 0.57 19.54 27.58
CA SER A 147 0.49 18.51 28.62
C SER A 147 0.81 17.12 28.02
N THR A 148 1.54 16.30 28.81
CA THR A 148 1.75 14.87 28.53
C THR A 148 0.62 13.98 29.06
N GLN A 149 -0.37 14.55 29.75
CA GLN A 149 -1.54 13.80 30.20
C GLN A 149 -2.43 13.41 29.02
N GLU A 150 -3.20 12.31 29.20
CA GLU A 150 -4.16 11.89 28.19
C GLU A 150 -5.12 13.04 27.83
N PRO A 151 -5.34 13.30 26.53
CA PRO A 151 -6.22 14.37 26.09
C PRO A 151 -7.65 14.10 26.56
N LYS A 152 -8.38 15.16 26.90
CA LYS A 152 -9.77 15.08 27.37
C LYS A 152 -10.68 15.98 26.52
N PRO A 153 -10.98 15.60 25.28
CA PRO A 153 -11.93 16.34 24.47
C PRO A 153 -13.35 16.25 25.07
N ASP A 154 -14.16 17.26 24.84
CA ASP A 154 -15.56 17.31 25.32
C ASP A 154 -16.49 16.35 24.54
N TRP A 155 -15.94 15.55 23.65
CA TRP A 155 -16.65 14.54 22.84
C TRP A 155 -16.01 13.17 22.96
N THR A 156 -16.78 12.15 22.54
CA THR A 156 -16.32 10.76 22.53
C THR A 156 -15.87 10.38 21.11
N VAL A 157 -14.77 9.64 21.01
CA VAL A 157 -14.30 9.03 19.77
C VAL A 157 -14.62 7.53 19.79
N GLY A 158 -15.37 7.07 18.79
CA GLY A 158 -15.85 5.69 18.65
C GLY A 158 -15.31 4.97 17.41
N GLY A 159 -15.70 3.72 17.25
CA GLY A 159 -15.22 2.88 16.14
C GLY A 159 -15.63 3.37 14.75
N GLU A 160 -16.83 3.90 14.63
CA GLU A 160 -17.37 4.37 13.35
C GLU A 160 -16.87 5.76 12.94
N ASP A 161 -16.19 6.46 13.85
CA ASP A 161 -15.63 7.78 13.54
C ASP A 161 -14.51 7.67 12.51
N PRO A 162 -14.43 8.63 11.57
CA PRO A 162 -13.31 8.72 10.63
C PRO A 162 -11.97 8.84 11.35
N LEU A 163 -10.94 8.21 10.79
CA LEU A 163 -9.59 8.19 11.35
C LEU A 163 -8.57 8.84 10.41
N PHE A 164 -8.56 8.44 9.14
CA PHE A 164 -7.62 8.97 8.17
C PHE A 164 -8.16 8.90 6.74
N ILE A 165 -7.59 9.73 5.87
CA ILE A 165 -7.84 9.75 4.44
C ILE A 165 -6.54 9.35 3.73
N LEU A 166 -6.61 8.29 2.92
CA LEU A 166 -5.52 7.87 2.04
C LEU A 166 -5.88 8.21 0.59
N TYR A 167 -5.08 9.07 -0.03
CA TYR A 167 -5.31 9.43 -1.43
C TYR A 167 -4.71 8.40 -2.39
N THR A 168 -5.52 7.98 -3.34
CA THR A 168 -5.12 7.08 -4.42
C THR A 168 -5.04 7.83 -5.73
N GLY A 169 -4.01 7.55 -6.54
CA GLY A 169 -3.96 8.04 -7.91
C GLY A 169 -5.11 7.43 -8.71
N GLY A 170 -6.14 8.22 -8.95
CA GLY A 170 -7.25 7.83 -9.79
C GLY A 170 -6.79 7.62 -11.23
N THR A 171 -7.40 6.67 -11.92
CA THR A 171 -7.17 6.43 -13.36
C THR A 171 -7.76 7.51 -14.24
N THR A 172 -8.61 8.34 -13.66
CA THR A 172 -9.21 9.54 -14.26
C THR A 172 -8.36 10.80 -14.11
N GLY A 173 -7.16 10.71 -13.50
CA GLY A 173 -6.25 11.84 -13.28
C GLY A 173 -6.48 12.60 -11.98
N GLU A 174 -7.62 12.43 -11.30
CA GLU A 174 -7.88 13.04 -9.99
C GLU A 174 -7.61 12.07 -8.85
N SER A 175 -6.85 12.50 -7.85
CA SER A 175 -6.63 11.75 -6.62
C SER A 175 -7.93 11.64 -5.82
N LYS A 176 -8.25 10.43 -5.35
CA LYS A 176 -9.45 10.13 -4.55
C LYS A 176 -9.05 9.78 -3.13
N GLY A 177 -9.66 10.41 -2.15
CA GLY A 177 -9.38 10.16 -0.74
C GLY A 177 -10.25 9.04 -0.17
N ALA A 178 -9.72 7.83 0.01
CA ALA A 178 -10.42 6.76 0.71
C ALA A 178 -10.46 7.06 2.21
N LEU A 179 -11.67 7.20 2.77
CA LEU A 179 -11.90 7.53 4.17
C LEU A 179 -12.07 6.25 5.00
N HIS A 180 -11.19 6.05 5.96
CA HIS A 180 -11.24 4.92 6.88
C HIS A 180 -11.65 5.34 8.28
N SER A 181 -12.43 4.48 8.95
CA SER A 181 -12.79 4.64 10.36
C SER A 181 -11.81 3.93 11.29
N HIS A 182 -11.92 4.18 12.59
CA HIS A 182 -11.21 3.40 13.61
C HIS A 182 -11.58 1.91 13.53
N LEU A 183 -12.83 1.60 13.21
CA LEU A 183 -13.33 0.23 13.09
C LEU A 183 -12.71 -0.47 11.87
N SER A 184 -12.72 0.19 10.70
CA SER A 184 -12.15 -0.40 9.50
C SER A 184 -10.64 -0.64 9.65
N ALA A 185 -9.91 0.30 10.25
CA ALA A 185 -8.51 0.13 10.57
C ALA A 185 -8.27 -1.04 11.53
N TYR A 186 -9.09 -1.15 12.60
CA TYR A 186 -8.99 -2.24 13.57
C TYR A 186 -9.21 -3.62 12.93
N PHE A 187 -10.22 -3.76 12.08
CA PHE A 187 -10.47 -5.04 11.39
C PHE A 187 -9.43 -5.36 10.32
N GLY A 188 -8.90 -4.35 9.62
CA GLY A 188 -7.76 -4.54 8.72
C GLY A 188 -6.53 -5.06 9.46
N MET A 189 -6.24 -4.50 10.64
CA MET A 189 -5.17 -4.96 11.52
C MET A 189 -5.43 -6.40 12.03
N LEU A 190 -6.66 -6.74 12.41
CA LEU A 190 -7.01 -8.08 12.86
C LEU A 190 -6.81 -9.12 11.75
N ASN A 191 -7.25 -8.80 10.54
CA ASN A 191 -7.05 -9.64 9.35
C ASN A 191 -5.56 -9.94 9.12
N GLN A 192 -4.74 -8.91 9.22
CA GLN A 192 -3.30 -9.00 9.06
C GLN A 192 -2.62 -9.77 10.21
N THR A 193 -3.08 -9.57 11.46
CA THR A 193 -2.57 -10.31 12.63
C THR A 193 -2.70 -11.81 12.46
N VAL A 194 -3.86 -12.26 11.95
CA VAL A 194 -4.12 -13.69 11.71
C VAL A 194 -3.22 -14.22 10.60
N ALA A 195 -3.07 -13.48 9.49
CA ALA A 195 -2.27 -13.90 8.35
C ALA A 195 -0.76 -13.98 8.68
N GLU A 196 -0.22 -12.95 9.34
CA GLU A 196 1.20 -12.88 9.68
C GLU A 196 1.57 -13.67 10.94
N GLY A 197 0.63 -13.97 11.82
CA GLY A 197 0.92 -14.64 13.09
C GLY A 197 1.80 -13.77 14.01
N ILE A 198 1.45 -12.51 14.19
CA ILE A 198 2.24 -11.55 14.98
C ILE A 198 2.31 -12.00 16.44
N GLY A 199 3.53 -12.19 16.94
CA GLY A 199 3.80 -12.60 18.32
C GLY A 199 4.47 -11.47 19.14
N PRO A 200 4.58 -11.65 20.48
CA PRO A 200 5.09 -10.62 21.41
C PRO A 200 6.57 -10.25 21.18
N ASP A 201 7.35 -11.14 20.57
CA ASP A 201 8.78 -10.96 20.28
C ASP A 201 9.02 -10.59 18.81
N SER A 202 8.01 -10.05 18.15
CA SER A 202 8.14 -9.57 16.78
C SER A 202 8.74 -8.16 16.77
N VAL A 203 9.44 -7.84 15.68
CA VAL A 203 9.93 -6.50 15.35
C VAL A 203 9.53 -6.22 13.90
N TYR A 204 8.84 -5.14 13.65
CA TYR A 204 8.38 -4.78 12.30
C TYR A 204 9.27 -3.72 11.68
N MET A 205 9.69 -3.93 10.45
CA MET A 205 10.37 -2.90 9.65
C MET A 205 9.38 -2.30 8.66
N LEU A 206 9.11 -1.01 8.78
CA LEU A 206 8.24 -0.27 7.88
C LEU A 206 9.02 0.14 6.63
N THR A 207 8.98 -0.69 5.61
CA THR A 207 9.61 -0.46 4.30
C THR A 207 8.76 0.42 3.39
N GLY A 208 7.45 0.36 3.54
CA GLY A 208 6.49 1.21 2.81
C GLY A 208 6.36 2.60 3.40
N GLN A 209 5.66 3.48 2.69
CA GLN A 209 5.46 4.87 3.11
C GLN A 209 4.21 5.01 3.99
N MET A 210 4.29 5.88 5.01
CA MET A 210 3.19 6.12 5.96
C MET A 210 1.97 6.80 5.33
N PHE A 211 2.13 7.42 4.19
CA PHE A 211 0.99 8.00 3.45
C PHE A 211 0.14 6.96 2.70
N HIS A 212 0.43 5.67 2.89
CA HIS A 212 -0.31 4.52 2.34
C HIS A 212 -0.65 3.49 3.43
N ILE A 213 -1.38 2.45 3.06
CA ILE A 213 -1.80 1.33 3.93
C ILE A 213 -0.67 0.76 4.82
N PRO A 214 0.61 0.70 4.43
CA PRO A 214 1.67 0.19 5.31
C PRO A 214 1.74 0.83 6.70
N VAL A 215 1.26 2.05 6.90
CA VAL A 215 1.16 2.65 8.25
C VAL A 215 0.33 1.77 9.19
N LEU A 216 -0.75 1.15 8.71
CA LEU A 216 -1.58 0.26 9.51
C LEU A 216 -0.85 -1.01 9.95
N LEU A 217 0.12 -1.49 9.17
CA LEU A 217 0.97 -2.63 9.58
C LEU A 217 1.84 -2.23 10.77
N ALA A 218 2.48 -1.05 10.73
CA ALA A 218 3.25 -0.53 11.86
C ALA A 218 2.37 -0.33 13.11
N VAL A 219 1.18 0.24 12.95
CA VAL A 219 0.19 0.40 14.04
C VAL A 219 -0.23 -0.96 14.61
N ASN A 220 -0.38 -1.97 13.77
CA ASN A 220 -0.73 -3.34 14.18
C ASN A 220 0.36 -3.96 15.08
N TYR A 221 1.61 -3.88 14.68
CA TYR A 221 2.71 -4.37 15.53
C TYR A 221 2.81 -3.57 16.85
N THR A 222 2.57 -2.25 16.80
CA THR A 222 2.45 -1.43 18.02
C THR A 222 1.32 -1.93 18.92
N ALA A 223 0.17 -2.35 18.37
CA ALA A 223 -0.94 -2.89 19.15
C ALA A 223 -0.57 -4.19 19.90
N HIS A 224 0.35 -4.97 19.37
CA HIS A 224 0.94 -6.15 20.02
C HIS A 224 2.08 -5.82 21.00
N GLY A 225 2.43 -4.53 21.14
CA GLY A 225 3.56 -4.07 21.95
C GLY A 225 4.91 -4.50 21.39
N CYS A 226 5.01 -4.55 20.06
CA CYS A 226 6.20 -4.87 19.30
C CYS A 226 6.87 -3.59 18.81
N PRO A 227 8.21 -3.54 18.77
CA PRO A 227 8.94 -2.42 18.19
C PRO A 227 8.69 -2.28 16.69
N VAL A 228 8.72 -1.03 16.23
CA VAL A 228 8.67 -0.67 14.82
C VAL A 228 9.97 0.04 14.44
N VAL A 229 10.60 -0.41 13.37
CA VAL A 229 11.76 0.26 12.74
C VAL A 229 11.22 1.06 11.57
N LEU A 230 11.31 2.37 11.66
CA LEU A 230 10.96 3.28 10.55
C LEU A 230 12.19 3.48 9.69
N MET A 231 12.03 3.39 8.38
CA MET A 231 13.09 3.66 7.41
C MET A 231 12.55 4.29 6.15
N ASN A 232 13.42 4.96 5.41
CA ASN A 232 13.22 5.20 3.99
C ASN A 232 13.97 4.10 3.24
N PHE A 233 13.27 3.37 2.36
CA PHE A 233 13.77 2.11 1.82
C PHE A 233 15.08 2.29 1.05
N ASP A 234 16.07 1.52 1.47
CA ASP A 234 17.31 1.21 0.81
C ASP A 234 17.60 -0.27 1.03
N ALA A 235 18.02 -1.00 0.00
CA ALA A 235 18.11 -2.46 0.02
C ALA A 235 19.18 -2.99 0.98
N GLU A 236 20.37 -2.38 0.96
CA GLU A 236 21.47 -2.78 1.85
C GLU A 236 21.18 -2.41 3.30
N LEU A 237 20.64 -1.20 3.50
CA LEU A 237 20.20 -0.77 4.83
C LEU A 237 19.13 -1.71 5.41
N ALA A 238 18.16 -2.14 4.60
CA ALA A 238 17.13 -3.09 5.03
C ALA A 238 17.74 -4.41 5.52
N LEU A 239 18.71 -4.98 4.79
CA LEU A 239 19.42 -6.20 5.21
C LEU A 239 20.19 -5.99 6.52
N ARG A 240 20.90 -4.86 6.67
CA ARG A 240 21.59 -4.53 7.92
C ARG A 240 20.62 -4.38 9.09
N LEU A 241 19.46 -3.72 8.89
CA LEU A 241 18.46 -3.55 9.93
C LEU A 241 17.82 -4.89 10.34
N ILE A 242 17.62 -5.81 9.40
CA ILE A 242 17.16 -7.16 9.74
C ILE A 242 18.12 -7.81 10.72
N GLU A 243 19.42 -7.72 10.48
CA GLU A 243 20.44 -8.30 11.35
C GLU A 243 20.57 -7.57 12.68
N THR A 244 20.75 -6.23 12.66
CA THR A 244 21.07 -5.45 13.86
C THR A 244 19.87 -5.24 14.78
N GLU A 245 18.68 -4.99 14.23
CA GLU A 245 17.45 -4.75 15.00
C GLU A 245 16.62 -6.04 15.17
N ARG A 246 17.11 -7.17 14.64
CA ARG A 246 16.43 -8.47 14.69
C ARG A 246 15.00 -8.39 14.15
N VAL A 247 14.84 -7.70 13.02
CA VAL A 247 13.55 -7.55 12.35
C VAL A 247 12.94 -8.93 12.08
N SER A 248 11.69 -9.11 12.42
CA SER A 248 10.97 -10.38 12.24
C SER A 248 9.96 -10.34 11.11
N GLY A 249 9.56 -9.16 10.63
CA GLY A 249 8.62 -9.04 9.54
C GLY A 249 8.66 -7.68 8.87
N PHE A 250 8.33 -7.68 7.58
CA PHE A 250 8.16 -6.49 6.76
C PHE A 250 7.28 -6.80 5.54
N LEU A 251 6.78 -5.75 4.89
CA LEU A 251 6.10 -5.84 3.59
C LEU A 251 7.12 -5.53 2.49
N GLY A 252 7.32 -6.45 1.55
CA GLY A 252 8.17 -6.26 0.38
C GLY A 252 7.36 -6.22 -0.92
N ILE A 253 7.46 -5.15 -1.70
CA ILE A 253 6.99 -5.18 -3.09
C ILE A 253 8.05 -5.85 -3.97
N THR A 254 7.66 -6.29 -5.17
CA THR A 254 8.52 -7.04 -6.10
C THR A 254 9.89 -6.38 -6.30
N THR A 255 9.92 -5.06 -6.54
CA THR A 255 11.17 -4.31 -6.75
C THR A 255 12.06 -4.28 -5.52
N MET A 256 11.48 -4.09 -4.32
CA MET A 256 12.24 -4.09 -3.07
C MET A 256 12.92 -5.44 -2.81
N LEU A 257 12.17 -6.52 -2.98
CA LEU A 257 12.71 -7.88 -2.79
C LEU A 257 13.80 -8.20 -3.82
N ASN A 258 13.60 -7.83 -5.10
CA ASN A 258 14.63 -8.00 -6.13
C ASN A 258 15.91 -7.22 -5.78
N TRP A 259 15.79 -5.95 -5.35
CA TRP A 259 16.94 -5.14 -4.97
C TRP A 259 17.67 -5.71 -3.76
N MET A 260 16.93 -6.15 -2.74
CA MET A 260 17.55 -6.79 -1.56
C MET A 260 18.31 -8.06 -1.94
N MET A 261 17.74 -8.94 -2.77
CA MET A 261 18.39 -10.18 -3.20
C MET A 261 19.57 -9.95 -4.17
N ALA A 262 19.65 -8.77 -4.79
CA ALA A 262 20.74 -8.37 -5.67
C ALA A 262 21.90 -7.64 -4.97
N VAL A 263 21.78 -7.37 -3.65
CA VAL A 263 22.88 -6.77 -2.88
C VAL A 263 24.09 -7.69 -2.88
N GLU A 264 25.25 -7.16 -3.17
CA GLU A 264 26.50 -7.91 -3.16
C GLU A 264 26.75 -8.50 -1.76
N GLY A 265 26.94 -9.82 -1.69
CA GLY A 265 27.13 -10.52 -0.42
C GLY A 265 25.83 -10.69 0.39
N PHE A 266 24.70 -10.71 -0.27
CA PHE A 266 23.39 -10.97 0.37
C PHE A 266 23.42 -12.16 1.33
N GLU A 267 24.12 -13.25 0.97
CA GLU A 267 24.24 -14.47 1.77
C GLU A 267 25.06 -14.29 3.07
N LYS A 268 25.73 -13.16 3.25
CA LYS A 268 26.51 -12.86 4.46
C LYS A 268 25.67 -12.24 5.57
N TYR A 269 24.49 -11.69 5.23
CA TYR A 269 23.60 -11.09 6.22
C TYR A 269 22.87 -12.16 7.04
N ASN A 270 22.80 -11.95 8.33
CA ASN A 270 22.06 -12.83 9.23
C ASN A 270 20.57 -12.52 9.22
N LEU A 271 19.81 -13.24 8.40
CA LEU A 271 18.37 -13.09 8.27
C LEU A 271 17.55 -14.03 9.19
N SER A 272 18.17 -14.71 10.14
CA SER A 272 17.53 -15.73 10.99
C SER A 272 16.45 -15.18 11.94
N SER A 273 16.39 -13.86 12.14
CA SER A 273 15.33 -13.22 12.93
C SER A 273 13.99 -13.10 12.19
N LEU A 274 14.00 -13.22 10.85
CA LEU A 274 12.78 -13.15 10.06
C LEU A 274 11.84 -14.32 10.42
N LYS A 275 10.56 -13.97 10.63
CA LYS A 275 9.47 -14.93 10.90
C LYS A 275 8.45 -14.95 9.77
N CYS A 276 8.14 -13.78 9.21
CA CYS A 276 7.16 -13.64 8.13
C CYS A 276 7.51 -12.43 7.25
N VAL A 277 7.59 -12.66 5.95
CA VAL A 277 7.66 -11.60 4.94
C VAL A 277 6.39 -11.68 4.11
N GLN A 278 5.66 -10.57 4.09
CA GLN A 278 4.52 -10.39 3.20
C GLN A 278 4.98 -9.72 1.91
N TYR A 279 4.43 -10.16 0.79
CA TYR A 279 4.54 -9.41 -0.45
C TYR A 279 3.17 -9.08 -1.03
N GLY A 280 3.10 -8.04 -1.86
CA GLY A 280 1.84 -7.58 -2.46
C GLY A 280 1.96 -6.19 -3.06
N GLY A 281 0.80 -5.55 -3.29
CA GLY A 281 0.72 -4.22 -3.91
C GLY A 281 0.80 -4.23 -5.43
N GLY A 282 1.15 -5.36 -6.03
CA GLY A 282 1.18 -5.61 -7.47
C GLY A 282 1.51 -7.06 -7.78
N PRO A 283 1.43 -7.49 -9.04
CA PRO A 283 1.80 -8.84 -9.44
C PRO A 283 3.30 -9.09 -9.21
N MET A 284 3.62 -10.32 -8.81
CA MET A 284 5.00 -10.78 -8.68
C MET A 284 5.19 -12.00 -9.59
N PRO A 285 6.16 -11.99 -10.51
CA PRO A 285 6.43 -13.13 -11.38
C PRO A 285 6.78 -14.38 -10.57
N SER A 286 6.26 -15.54 -10.97
CA SER A 286 6.47 -16.82 -10.27
C SER A 286 7.96 -17.15 -10.06
N ARG A 287 8.84 -16.72 -10.98
CA ARG A 287 10.30 -16.86 -10.83
C ARG A 287 10.81 -16.12 -9.59
N VAL A 288 10.35 -14.88 -9.40
CA VAL A 288 10.76 -14.05 -8.24
C VAL A 288 10.21 -14.64 -6.94
N ILE A 289 8.95 -15.12 -6.96
CA ILE A 289 8.37 -15.82 -5.80
C ILE A 289 9.22 -17.02 -5.39
N LYS A 290 9.66 -17.84 -6.36
CA LYS A 290 10.54 -18.98 -6.10
C LYS A 290 11.85 -18.54 -5.45
N GLU A 291 12.52 -17.53 -6.00
CA GLU A 291 13.75 -16.99 -5.42
C GLU A 291 13.56 -16.47 -3.99
N VAL A 292 12.46 -15.78 -3.71
CA VAL A 292 12.12 -15.28 -2.37
C VAL A 292 11.91 -16.43 -1.38
N VAL A 293 11.16 -17.48 -1.77
CA VAL A 293 10.91 -18.65 -0.93
C VAL A 293 12.20 -19.43 -0.64
N GLU A 294 13.09 -19.53 -1.62
CA GLU A 294 14.36 -20.25 -1.49
C GLU A 294 15.41 -19.49 -0.65
N LYS A 295 15.44 -18.15 -0.77
CA LYS A 295 16.48 -17.32 -0.15
C LYS A 295 16.13 -16.77 1.23
N LEU A 296 14.84 -16.54 1.53
CA LEU A 296 14.44 -16.00 2.84
C LEU A 296 14.06 -17.12 3.82
N PRO A 297 14.70 -17.19 5.00
CA PRO A 297 14.50 -18.28 5.97
C PRO A 297 13.25 -18.08 6.84
N CYS A 298 12.12 -17.76 6.23
CA CYS A 298 10.90 -17.38 6.96
C CYS A 298 9.63 -17.78 6.22
N ARG A 299 8.49 -17.57 6.85
CA ARG A 299 7.20 -17.69 6.18
C ARG A 299 7.06 -16.60 5.13
N ILE A 300 6.59 -16.97 3.95
CA ILE A 300 6.25 -16.04 2.86
C ILE A 300 4.74 -16.08 2.69
N ILE A 301 4.10 -14.93 2.68
CA ILE A 301 2.67 -14.79 2.41
C ILE A 301 2.46 -13.70 1.35
N GLN A 302 1.47 -13.89 0.49
CA GLN A 302 1.02 -12.81 -0.39
C GLN A 302 -0.22 -12.16 0.21
N GLY A 303 -0.32 -10.83 0.07
CA GLY A 303 -1.55 -10.10 0.36
C GLY A 303 -2.03 -9.34 -0.87
N TYR A 304 -3.29 -9.57 -1.27
CA TYR A 304 -3.96 -8.74 -2.26
C TYR A 304 -4.95 -7.82 -1.55
N GLY A 305 -4.95 -6.57 -1.98
CA GLY A 305 -5.85 -5.56 -1.46
C GLY A 305 -5.73 -4.24 -2.19
N GLN A 306 -6.57 -3.32 -1.76
CA GLN A 306 -6.63 -1.96 -2.28
C GLN A 306 -6.69 -0.98 -1.10
N THR A 307 -6.44 0.29 -1.36
CA THR A 307 -6.58 1.32 -0.33
C THR A 307 -7.99 1.32 0.27
N GLU A 308 -8.99 1.06 -0.54
CA GLU A 308 -10.40 1.06 -0.20
C GLU A 308 -10.84 -0.09 0.72
N GLY A 309 -10.11 -1.20 0.73
CA GLY A 309 -10.49 -2.42 1.48
C GLY A 309 -9.38 -3.03 2.33
N THR A 310 -8.23 -2.37 2.44
CA THR A 310 -7.01 -2.91 3.06
C THR A 310 -6.56 -4.21 2.41
N THR A 311 -6.08 -5.21 3.17
CA THR A 311 -5.75 -6.54 2.61
C THR A 311 -6.97 -7.44 2.66
N MET A 312 -7.39 -7.98 1.53
CA MET A 312 -8.65 -8.72 1.34
C MET A 312 -8.45 -10.22 1.24
N THR A 313 -7.40 -10.66 0.53
CA THR A 313 -7.07 -12.09 0.37
C THR A 313 -5.61 -12.35 0.70
N PHE A 314 -5.31 -13.62 1.01
CA PHE A 314 -3.95 -14.08 1.28
C PHE A 314 -3.65 -15.41 0.60
N LEU A 315 -2.49 -15.51 -0.06
CA LEU A 315 -1.89 -16.78 -0.42
C LEU A 315 -0.98 -17.21 0.74
N SER A 316 -1.23 -18.39 1.27
CA SER A 316 -0.58 -18.87 2.49
C SER A 316 0.87 -19.29 2.27
N HIS A 317 1.65 -19.36 3.34
CA HIS A 317 2.99 -19.94 3.29
C HIS A 317 2.96 -21.41 2.85
N GLU A 318 1.95 -22.17 3.25
CA GLU A 318 1.82 -23.58 2.88
C GLU A 318 1.64 -23.76 1.37
N ASP A 319 0.87 -22.87 0.73
CA ASP A 319 0.71 -22.85 -0.73
C ASP A 319 2.03 -22.58 -1.43
N HIS A 320 2.83 -21.64 -0.90
CA HIS A 320 4.17 -21.37 -1.43
C HIS A 320 5.10 -22.58 -1.33
N ILE A 321 5.12 -23.26 -0.17
CA ILE A 321 5.94 -24.45 0.02
C ILE A 321 5.50 -25.59 -0.91
N LYS A 322 4.19 -25.84 -1.02
CA LYS A 322 3.66 -26.85 -1.97
C LYS A 322 4.11 -26.56 -3.39
N ALA A 323 3.95 -25.31 -3.83
CA ALA A 323 4.26 -24.93 -5.21
C ALA A 323 5.76 -24.91 -5.52
N VAL A 324 6.58 -24.32 -4.61
CA VAL A 324 8.00 -24.10 -4.88
C VAL A 324 8.87 -25.29 -4.49
N VAL A 325 8.63 -25.87 -3.31
CA VAL A 325 9.49 -26.92 -2.77
C VAL A 325 9.02 -28.30 -3.24
N ASN A 326 7.71 -28.57 -3.19
CA ASN A 326 7.17 -29.89 -3.56
C ASN A 326 6.85 -30.01 -5.04
N GLY A 327 6.71 -28.89 -5.77
CA GLY A 327 6.27 -28.88 -7.17
C GLY A 327 4.79 -29.23 -7.37
N GLU A 328 3.97 -29.06 -6.31
CA GLU A 328 2.54 -29.35 -6.28
C GLU A 328 1.72 -28.06 -6.43
N ASN A 329 0.64 -28.08 -7.21
CA ASN A 329 -0.27 -26.92 -7.36
C ASN A 329 0.48 -25.62 -7.72
N THR A 330 1.42 -25.70 -8.65
CA THR A 330 2.28 -24.55 -9.02
C THR A 330 1.51 -23.36 -9.55
N GLU A 331 0.29 -23.58 -10.07
CA GLU A 331 -0.66 -22.57 -10.52
C GLU A 331 -1.13 -21.66 -9.38
N ARG A 332 -1.01 -22.08 -8.10
CA ARG A 332 -1.36 -21.25 -6.94
C ARG A 332 -0.49 -19.98 -6.84
N LEU A 333 0.74 -20.01 -7.38
CA LEU A 333 1.61 -18.83 -7.43
C LEU A 333 1.08 -17.72 -8.35
N LEU A 334 0.08 -18.03 -9.20
CA LEU A 334 -0.60 -17.08 -10.07
C LEU A 334 -1.88 -16.49 -9.44
N THR A 335 -2.23 -16.95 -8.23
CA THR A 335 -3.41 -16.49 -7.51
C THR A 335 -3.08 -15.37 -6.54
N CYS A 336 -4.08 -14.64 -6.10
CA CYS A 336 -3.98 -13.79 -4.92
C CYS A 336 -4.49 -14.50 -3.64
N GLY A 337 -4.56 -15.82 -3.67
CA GLY A 337 -4.97 -16.65 -2.54
C GLY A 337 -6.48 -16.69 -2.33
N ARG A 338 -6.88 -16.81 -1.07
CA ARG A 338 -8.27 -16.91 -0.62
C ARG A 338 -8.62 -15.78 0.33
N GLU A 339 -9.92 -15.59 0.59
CA GLU A 339 -10.42 -14.56 1.50
C GLU A 339 -9.72 -14.56 2.86
N GLY A 340 -9.50 -13.37 3.40
CA GLY A 340 -8.91 -13.18 4.72
C GLY A 340 -9.91 -13.45 5.85
N PHE A 341 -9.43 -13.45 7.08
CA PHE A 341 -10.21 -13.81 8.27
C PHE A 341 -11.48 -12.98 8.49
N VAL A 342 -11.47 -11.69 8.12
CA VAL A 342 -12.61 -10.77 8.29
C VAL A 342 -13.27 -10.39 6.98
N THR A 343 -12.94 -11.07 5.89
CA THR A 343 -13.32 -10.69 4.54
C THR A 343 -14.19 -11.79 3.93
N THR A 344 -15.22 -11.42 3.21
CA THR A 344 -15.94 -12.31 2.28
C THR A 344 -15.71 -11.82 0.87
N VAL A 345 -15.25 -12.70 -0.01
CA VAL A 345 -14.93 -12.40 -1.41
C VAL A 345 -15.83 -13.19 -2.34
N ARG A 346 -16.36 -12.50 -3.34
CA ARG A 346 -17.12 -13.12 -4.44
C ARG A 346 -16.55 -12.63 -5.76
N VAL A 347 -16.69 -13.45 -6.80
CA VAL A 347 -16.48 -13.05 -8.19
C VAL A 347 -17.85 -13.07 -8.88
N VAL A 348 -18.26 -11.95 -9.43
CA VAL A 348 -19.63 -11.78 -9.94
C VAL A 348 -19.65 -11.24 -11.37
N ASP A 349 -20.75 -11.55 -12.07
CA ASP A 349 -21.04 -10.98 -13.38
C ASP A 349 -21.49 -9.50 -13.26
N GLU A 350 -21.77 -8.84 -14.38
CA GLU A 350 -22.23 -7.46 -14.43
C GLU A 350 -23.57 -7.22 -13.71
N LEU A 351 -24.36 -8.26 -13.48
CA LEU A 351 -25.62 -8.21 -12.77
C LEU A 351 -25.47 -8.49 -11.27
N GLY A 352 -24.27 -8.84 -10.81
CA GLY A 352 -23.97 -9.16 -9.41
C GLY A 352 -24.25 -10.61 -9.01
N ASN A 353 -24.48 -11.51 -9.99
CA ASN A 353 -24.61 -12.94 -9.74
C ASN A 353 -23.23 -13.59 -9.64
N ASP A 354 -23.10 -14.62 -8.79
CA ASP A 354 -21.86 -15.38 -8.71
C ASP A 354 -21.56 -16.09 -10.04
N VAL A 355 -20.30 -15.98 -10.49
CA VAL A 355 -19.81 -16.77 -11.61
C VAL A 355 -19.53 -18.21 -11.15
N PRO A 356 -19.52 -19.21 -12.07
CA PRO A 356 -19.11 -20.57 -11.75
C PRO A 356 -17.71 -20.63 -11.10
N LEU A 357 -17.54 -21.54 -10.14
CA LEU A 357 -16.24 -21.79 -9.48
C LEU A 357 -15.39 -22.77 -10.33
N ASP A 358 -15.23 -22.49 -11.61
CA ASP A 358 -14.54 -23.33 -12.60
C ASP A 358 -13.08 -22.91 -12.86
N GLY A 359 -12.65 -21.77 -12.31
CA GLY A 359 -11.34 -21.18 -12.55
C GLY A 359 -11.20 -20.50 -13.91
N GLU A 360 -12.24 -20.51 -14.74
CA GLU A 360 -12.23 -20.05 -16.13
C GLU A 360 -13.16 -18.87 -16.40
N THR A 361 -14.38 -18.89 -15.84
CA THR A 361 -15.39 -17.84 -16.05
C THR A 361 -14.99 -16.54 -15.32
N PRO A 362 -14.75 -15.44 -16.06
CA PRO A 362 -14.36 -14.19 -15.45
C PRO A 362 -15.55 -13.41 -14.87
N GLY A 363 -15.28 -12.63 -13.83
CA GLY A 363 -16.19 -11.67 -13.24
C GLY A 363 -15.42 -10.63 -12.44
N GLU A 364 -16.11 -9.64 -11.87
CA GLU A 364 -15.51 -8.65 -11.00
C GLU A 364 -15.41 -9.17 -9.56
N ILE A 365 -14.28 -8.91 -8.93
CA ILE A 365 -14.12 -9.18 -7.48
C ILE A 365 -14.96 -8.17 -6.70
N ILE A 366 -15.86 -8.67 -5.85
CA ILE A 366 -16.55 -7.85 -4.85
C ILE A 366 -16.22 -8.33 -3.45
N VAL A 367 -16.12 -7.39 -2.51
CA VAL A 367 -15.65 -7.66 -1.16
C VAL A 367 -16.59 -7.08 -0.11
N ARG A 368 -16.97 -7.89 0.86
CA ARG A 368 -17.66 -7.43 2.07
C ARG A 368 -16.76 -7.66 3.28
N SER A 369 -16.42 -6.58 3.97
CA SER A 369 -15.57 -6.62 5.15
C SER A 369 -15.81 -5.39 6.03
N PRO A 370 -15.76 -5.52 7.35
CA PRO A 370 -15.74 -4.36 8.25
C PRO A 370 -14.42 -3.54 8.10
N ALA A 371 -13.43 -4.05 7.37
CA ALA A 371 -12.19 -3.33 7.04
C ALA A 371 -12.33 -2.40 5.83
N ASN A 372 -13.46 -2.44 5.10
CA ASN A 372 -13.69 -1.56 3.96
C ASN A 372 -13.79 -0.10 4.42
N MET A 373 -13.40 0.82 3.53
CA MET A 373 -13.53 2.26 3.73
C MET A 373 -15.00 2.66 3.97
N LEU A 374 -15.19 3.82 4.57
CA LEU A 374 -16.51 4.46 4.70
C LEU A 374 -17.04 4.96 3.34
N GLY A 375 -16.14 5.30 2.43
CA GLY A 375 -16.39 5.86 1.12
C GLY A 375 -15.25 6.78 0.69
N TYR A 376 -15.38 7.42 -0.46
CA TYR A 376 -14.44 8.46 -0.89
C TYR A 376 -14.83 9.80 -0.27
N TYR A 377 -13.88 10.44 0.39
CA TYR A 377 -14.09 11.71 1.06
C TYR A 377 -14.60 12.79 0.09
N GLN A 378 -15.77 13.40 0.40
CA GLN A 378 -16.47 14.39 -0.42
C GLN A 378 -16.77 13.94 -1.87
N ARG A 379 -16.88 12.63 -2.11
CA ARG A 379 -17.22 12.06 -3.42
C ARG A 379 -18.26 10.96 -3.28
N ASP A 380 -19.47 11.37 -2.88
CA ASP A 380 -20.62 10.48 -2.71
C ASP A 380 -20.99 9.75 -4.00
N ASP A 381 -20.82 10.40 -5.15
CA ASP A 381 -21.01 9.83 -6.48
C ASP A 381 -20.10 8.60 -6.72
N LEU A 382 -18.82 8.72 -6.41
CA LEU A 382 -17.86 7.62 -6.54
C LEU A 382 -18.07 6.55 -5.47
N SER A 383 -18.43 6.98 -4.25
CA SER A 383 -18.70 6.06 -3.15
C SER A 383 -19.88 5.14 -3.47
N ALA A 384 -20.99 5.69 -3.99
CA ALA A 384 -22.16 4.93 -4.42
C ALA A 384 -21.87 3.97 -5.59
N ASN A 385 -20.96 4.34 -6.48
CA ASN A 385 -20.52 3.46 -7.57
C ASN A 385 -19.62 2.32 -7.10
N THR A 386 -18.85 2.54 -6.02
CA THR A 386 -17.89 1.58 -5.49
C THR A 386 -18.49 0.68 -4.41
N ILE A 387 -19.39 1.19 -3.57
CA ILE A 387 -20.03 0.43 -2.48
C ILE A 387 -21.52 0.29 -2.81
N LYS A 388 -21.95 -0.93 -3.15
CA LYS A 388 -23.32 -1.26 -3.53
C LYS A 388 -23.84 -2.38 -2.61
N ASP A 389 -24.92 -2.17 -1.92
CA ASP A 389 -25.56 -3.15 -1.02
C ASP A 389 -24.60 -3.76 0.02
N GLY A 390 -23.65 -2.92 0.51
CA GLY A 390 -22.62 -3.31 1.47
C GLY A 390 -21.45 -4.14 0.88
N TRP A 391 -21.39 -4.30 -0.44
CA TRP A 391 -20.28 -4.88 -1.17
C TRP A 391 -19.44 -3.79 -1.82
N MET A 392 -18.14 -3.86 -1.65
CA MET A 392 -17.18 -3.02 -2.35
C MET A 392 -16.82 -3.69 -3.68
N TRP A 393 -17.05 -3.01 -4.78
CA TRP A 393 -16.68 -3.39 -6.13
C TRP A 393 -15.25 -2.90 -6.39
N THR A 394 -14.35 -3.85 -6.66
CA THR A 394 -12.93 -3.55 -6.68
C THR A 394 -12.43 -2.98 -8.00
N GLY A 395 -13.17 -3.22 -9.09
CA GLY A 395 -12.72 -2.95 -10.46
C GLY A 395 -11.64 -3.93 -10.95
N ASP A 396 -11.37 -5.01 -10.21
CA ASP A 396 -10.45 -6.07 -10.62
C ASP A 396 -11.24 -7.27 -11.17
N ILE A 397 -10.90 -7.71 -12.37
CA ILE A 397 -11.49 -8.88 -13.03
C ILE A 397 -10.69 -10.11 -12.63
N ALA A 398 -11.39 -11.16 -12.23
CA ALA A 398 -10.78 -12.42 -11.78
C ALA A 398 -11.64 -13.63 -12.16
N THR A 399 -11.05 -14.80 -12.01
CA THR A 399 -11.76 -16.08 -11.96
C THR A 399 -11.58 -16.69 -10.58
N MET A 400 -12.46 -17.59 -10.16
CA MET A 400 -12.37 -18.31 -8.88
C MET A 400 -12.54 -19.79 -9.11
N ASP A 401 -11.69 -20.61 -8.51
CA ASP A 401 -11.82 -22.07 -8.62
C ASP A 401 -12.68 -22.69 -7.50
N SER A 402 -12.92 -23.99 -7.56
CA SER A 402 -13.72 -24.74 -6.61
C SER A 402 -13.14 -24.78 -5.18
N GLU A 403 -11.88 -24.43 -5.00
CA GLU A 403 -11.23 -24.28 -3.70
C GLU A 403 -11.16 -22.81 -3.23
N HIS A 404 -11.87 -21.91 -3.95
CA HIS A 404 -11.97 -20.47 -3.71
C HIS A 404 -10.65 -19.69 -3.85
N TYR A 405 -9.71 -20.17 -4.65
CA TYR A 405 -8.55 -19.35 -5.02
C TYR A 405 -8.93 -18.36 -6.12
N VAL A 406 -8.50 -17.12 -5.92
CA VAL A 406 -8.82 -16.01 -6.81
C VAL A 406 -7.64 -15.74 -7.75
N PHE A 407 -7.90 -15.82 -9.06
CA PHE A 407 -6.93 -15.55 -10.12
C PHE A 407 -7.24 -14.20 -10.75
N ILE A 408 -6.50 -13.16 -10.36
CA ILE A 408 -6.66 -11.83 -10.95
C ILE A 408 -6.25 -11.90 -12.42
N LYS A 409 -7.13 -11.47 -13.31
CA LYS A 409 -6.87 -11.42 -14.75
C LYS A 409 -6.40 -10.04 -15.17
N ASP A 410 -7.11 -8.99 -14.77
CA ASP A 410 -6.75 -7.60 -15.08
C ASP A 410 -7.59 -6.60 -14.27
N ARG A 411 -7.32 -5.33 -14.46
CA ARG A 411 -8.25 -4.25 -14.14
C ARG A 411 -9.32 -4.14 -15.23
N ALA A 412 -10.57 -3.99 -14.88
CA ALA A 412 -11.66 -3.82 -15.85
C ALA A 412 -11.35 -2.72 -16.90
N LYS A 413 -10.72 -1.64 -16.47
CA LYS A 413 -10.32 -0.50 -17.32
C LYS A 413 -9.01 -0.69 -18.11
N ASP A 414 -8.20 -1.69 -17.78
CA ASP A 414 -6.93 -2.00 -18.43
C ASP A 414 -7.07 -3.19 -19.39
N MET A 415 -8.19 -3.90 -19.31
CA MET A 415 -8.58 -4.94 -20.25
C MET A 415 -8.72 -4.37 -21.67
N ILE A 416 -8.16 -5.06 -22.63
CA ILE A 416 -8.13 -4.66 -24.04
C ILE A 416 -9.25 -5.38 -24.76
N ILE A 417 -10.07 -4.64 -25.51
CA ILE A 417 -11.17 -5.23 -26.29
C ILE A 417 -10.80 -5.18 -27.76
N SER A 418 -10.37 -6.32 -28.31
CA SER A 418 -9.92 -6.44 -29.69
C SER A 418 -10.81 -7.41 -30.46
N GLY A 419 -11.51 -6.92 -31.47
CA GLY A 419 -12.42 -7.75 -32.29
C GLY A 419 -13.58 -8.38 -31.52
N GLY A 420 -13.97 -7.79 -30.37
CA GLY A 420 -15.00 -8.32 -29.46
C GLY A 420 -14.48 -9.35 -28.45
N GLU A 421 -13.18 -9.65 -28.46
CA GLU A 421 -12.54 -10.54 -27.50
C GLU A 421 -11.86 -9.74 -26.38
N ASN A 422 -12.00 -10.23 -25.15
CA ASN A 422 -11.34 -9.64 -23.99
C ASN A 422 -9.90 -10.17 -23.88
N ILE A 423 -8.92 -9.26 -23.95
CA ILE A 423 -7.51 -9.57 -23.79
C ILE A 423 -7.05 -8.96 -22.48
N TYR A 424 -6.55 -9.81 -21.58
CA TYR A 424 -6.05 -9.39 -20.28
C TYR A 424 -4.59 -8.97 -20.40
N SER A 425 -4.31 -7.70 -20.15
CA SER A 425 -2.97 -7.12 -20.32
C SER A 425 -1.92 -7.82 -19.44
N VAL A 426 -2.30 -8.22 -18.22
CA VAL A 426 -1.43 -8.97 -17.30
C VAL A 426 -1.01 -10.32 -17.86
N GLN A 427 -1.90 -11.01 -18.54
CA GLN A 427 -1.57 -12.31 -19.17
C GLN A 427 -0.56 -12.17 -20.31
N VAL A 428 -0.66 -11.09 -21.06
CA VAL A 428 0.28 -10.78 -22.15
C VAL A 428 1.65 -10.38 -21.56
N GLU A 429 1.65 -9.58 -20.51
CA GLU A 429 2.85 -9.17 -19.75
C GLU A 429 3.59 -10.40 -19.21
N GLU A 430 2.88 -11.34 -18.60
CA GLU A 430 3.47 -12.56 -18.07
C GLU A 430 4.12 -13.41 -19.17
N ALA A 431 3.45 -13.52 -20.33
CA ALA A 431 3.99 -14.26 -21.46
C ALA A 431 5.27 -13.62 -22.01
N ILE A 432 5.32 -12.29 -22.11
CA ILE A 432 6.51 -11.52 -22.54
C ILE A 432 7.65 -11.64 -21.52
N CYS A 433 7.35 -11.59 -20.22
CA CYS A 433 8.35 -11.69 -19.16
C CYS A 433 9.07 -13.05 -19.10
N LYS A 434 8.61 -14.06 -19.84
CA LYS A 434 9.33 -15.35 -20.00
C LYS A 434 10.57 -15.20 -20.90
N HIS A 435 10.64 -14.15 -21.71
CA HIS A 435 11.82 -13.89 -22.54
C HIS A 435 13.02 -13.52 -21.64
N PRO A 436 14.21 -14.15 -21.79
CA PRO A 436 15.32 -14.00 -20.86
C PRO A 436 15.90 -12.58 -20.79
N ALA A 437 15.81 -11.81 -21.87
CA ALA A 437 16.29 -10.43 -21.93
C ALA A 437 15.34 -9.41 -21.30
N VAL A 438 14.05 -9.76 -21.05
CA VAL A 438 13.07 -8.82 -20.52
C VAL A 438 13.26 -8.64 -19.01
N LEU A 439 13.36 -7.37 -18.60
CA LEU A 439 13.36 -6.97 -17.19
C LEU A 439 11.93 -6.79 -16.69
N GLU A 440 11.16 -5.96 -17.39
CA GLU A 440 9.76 -5.66 -17.09
C GLU A 440 9.01 -5.22 -18.36
N THR A 441 7.69 -5.32 -18.35
CA THR A 441 6.85 -4.91 -19.47
C THR A 441 5.52 -4.35 -18.99
N ALA A 442 4.91 -3.51 -19.82
CA ALA A 442 3.54 -3.02 -19.66
C ALA A 442 2.80 -3.13 -20.98
N VAL A 443 1.58 -3.70 -20.93
CA VAL A 443 0.74 -3.90 -22.10
C VAL A 443 -0.51 -3.05 -22.01
N ILE A 444 -0.83 -2.37 -23.12
CA ILE A 444 -2.03 -1.52 -23.25
C ILE A 444 -2.77 -1.82 -24.55
N GLY A 445 -4.06 -1.47 -24.58
CA GLY A 445 -4.82 -1.31 -25.82
C GLY A 445 -4.53 0.06 -26.43
N ILE A 446 -4.34 0.07 -27.72
CA ILE A 446 -4.28 1.30 -28.52
C ILE A 446 -5.40 1.27 -29.58
N PRO A 447 -5.97 2.43 -29.97
CA PRO A 447 -7.04 2.47 -30.97
C PRO A 447 -6.64 1.77 -32.28
N ASP A 448 -7.56 0.97 -32.83
CA ASP A 448 -7.38 0.25 -34.11
C ASP A 448 -8.69 0.30 -34.90
N ASP A 449 -8.63 0.77 -36.14
CA ASP A 449 -9.80 1.01 -36.97
C ASP A 449 -10.56 -0.27 -37.35
N GLU A 450 -9.88 -1.43 -37.35
CA GLU A 450 -10.48 -2.74 -37.75
C GLU A 450 -10.96 -3.51 -36.51
N TRP A 451 -10.18 -3.48 -35.40
CA TRP A 451 -10.40 -4.35 -34.26
C TRP A 451 -10.93 -3.60 -33.02
N GLY A 452 -11.10 -2.26 -33.09
CA GLY A 452 -11.41 -1.42 -31.95
C GLY A 452 -10.16 -1.07 -31.14
N GLU A 453 -9.47 -2.07 -30.61
CA GLU A 453 -8.16 -1.92 -29.99
C GLU A 453 -7.17 -2.99 -30.52
N SER A 454 -5.89 -2.61 -30.55
CA SER A 454 -4.77 -3.52 -30.79
C SER A 454 -3.84 -3.55 -29.58
N VAL A 455 -3.24 -4.71 -29.34
CA VAL A 455 -2.31 -4.93 -28.23
C VAL A 455 -0.96 -4.30 -28.54
N LYS A 456 -0.50 -3.39 -27.65
CA LYS A 456 0.84 -2.79 -27.69
C LYS A 456 1.58 -3.10 -26.38
N ALA A 457 2.83 -3.59 -26.50
CA ALA A 457 3.71 -3.87 -25.38
C ALA A 457 4.83 -2.84 -25.31
N TYR A 458 5.03 -2.25 -24.15
CA TYR A 458 6.25 -1.51 -23.81
C TYR A 458 7.17 -2.42 -23.02
N VAL A 459 8.44 -2.51 -23.42
CA VAL A 459 9.38 -3.48 -22.89
C VAL A 459 10.66 -2.79 -22.42
N VAL A 460 11.06 -3.08 -21.19
CA VAL A 460 12.37 -2.70 -20.63
C VAL A 460 13.25 -3.94 -20.64
N LEU A 461 14.42 -3.85 -21.24
CA LEU A 461 15.40 -4.92 -21.28
C LEU A 461 16.30 -4.90 -20.02
N LYS A 462 16.85 -6.05 -19.67
CA LYS A 462 17.91 -6.15 -18.65
C LYS A 462 19.17 -5.46 -19.14
N PRO A 463 20.00 -4.93 -18.24
CA PRO A 463 21.32 -4.41 -18.60
C PRO A 463 22.12 -5.42 -19.44
N ASP A 464 22.84 -4.91 -20.42
CA ASP A 464 23.72 -5.68 -21.31
C ASP A 464 23.03 -6.83 -22.08
N THR A 465 21.71 -6.71 -22.33
CA THR A 465 20.95 -7.65 -23.18
C THR A 465 20.31 -6.93 -24.35
N GLU A 466 20.10 -7.68 -25.45
CA GLU A 466 19.42 -7.21 -26.65
C GLU A 466 18.27 -8.17 -26.99
N ALA A 467 17.22 -7.63 -27.58
CA ALA A 467 16.10 -8.38 -28.16
C ALA A 467 15.46 -7.55 -29.27
N THR A 468 14.91 -8.22 -30.25
CA THR A 468 14.12 -7.60 -31.32
C THR A 468 12.62 -7.65 -30.98
N GLU A 469 11.83 -6.76 -31.57
CA GLU A 469 10.37 -6.79 -31.43
C GLU A 469 9.78 -8.16 -31.80
N GLN A 470 10.31 -8.77 -32.89
CA GLN A 470 9.83 -10.08 -33.36
C GLN A 470 10.13 -11.19 -32.34
N GLU A 471 11.27 -11.19 -31.65
CA GLU A 471 11.59 -12.18 -30.63
C GLU A 471 10.62 -12.07 -29.43
N ILE A 472 10.27 -10.86 -29.02
CA ILE A 472 9.28 -10.62 -27.94
C ILE A 472 7.90 -11.13 -28.38
N ILE A 473 7.47 -10.80 -29.60
CA ILE A 473 6.19 -11.28 -30.16
C ILE A 473 6.16 -12.81 -30.26
N ASP A 474 7.25 -13.42 -30.69
CA ASP A 474 7.34 -14.88 -30.86
C ASP A 474 7.40 -15.59 -29.51
N GLU A 475 8.01 -14.99 -28.48
CA GLU A 475 7.93 -15.52 -27.12
C GLU A 475 6.49 -15.49 -26.59
N ALA A 476 5.81 -14.34 -26.75
CA ALA A 476 4.42 -14.21 -26.35
C ALA A 476 3.52 -15.25 -27.03
N LYS A 477 3.68 -15.50 -28.34
CA LYS A 477 2.92 -16.51 -29.10
C LYS A 477 3.02 -17.93 -28.57
N LYS A 478 4.08 -18.29 -27.89
CA LYS A 478 4.25 -19.65 -27.34
C LYS A 478 3.22 -19.98 -26.26
N ASN A 479 2.67 -18.95 -25.61
CA ASN A 479 1.82 -19.09 -24.43
C ASN A 479 0.44 -18.43 -24.60
N LEU A 480 0.17 -17.76 -25.73
CA LEU A 480 -1.04 -16.96 -25.96
C LEU A 480 -1.75 -17.38 -27.25
N ALA A 481 -3.06 -17.18 -27.27
CA ALA A 481 -3.82 -17.28 -28.52
C ALA A 481 -3.37 -16.19 -29.52
N SER A 482 -3.58 -16.42 -30.79
CA SER A 482 -3.06 -15.57 -31.87
C SER A 482 -3.56 -14.12 -31.80
N TYR A 483 -4.77 -13.89 -31.30
CA TYR A 483 -5.35 -12.56 -31.13
C TYR A 483 -4.84 -11.82 -29.90
N GLN A 484 -4.30 -12.53 -28.91
CA GLN A 484 -3.79 -11.94 -27.66
C GLN A 484 -2.34 -11.42 -27.77
N LYS A 485 -1.58 -11.88 -28.79
CA LYS A 485 -0.19 -11.46 -28.94
C LYS A 485 -0.07 -9.97 -29.20
N PRO A 486 1.02 -9.30 -28.79
CA PRO A 486 1.27 -7.92 -29.16
C PRO A 486 1.32 -7.77 -30.70
N LYS A 487 0.65 -6.75 -31.21
CA LYS A 487 0.80 -6.27 -32.59
C LYS A 487 1.98 -5.33 -32.72
N PHE A 488 2.26 -4.58 -31.66
CA PHE A 488 3.34 -3.61 -31.59
C PHE A 488 4.15 -3.85 -30.31
N VAL A 489 5.46 -3.68 -30.42
CA VAL A 489 6.41 -3.70 -29.30
C VAL A 489 7.25 -2.43 -29.37
N GLU A 490 7.42 -1.75 -28.25
CA GLU A 490 8.25 -0.57 -28.13
C GLU A 490 9.21 -0.76 -26.95
N PHE A 491 10.52 -0.60 -27.22
CA PHE A 491 11.52 -0.65 -26.16
C PHE A 491 11.71 0.72 -25.55
N ILE A 492 11.72 0.79 -24.22
CA ILE A 492 11.90 2.01 -23.44
C ILE A 492 12.91 1.77 -22.32
N ASP A 493 13.55 2.83 -21.85
CA ASP A 493 14.55 2.74 -20.78
C ASP A 493 13.91 2.39 -19.42
N GLU A 494 12.74 2.96 -19.12
CA GLU A 494 11.97 2.66 -17.91
C GLU A 494 10.47 2.83 -18.11
N LEU A 495 9.68 2.04 -17.40
CA LEU A 495 8.23 2.18 -17.35
C LEU A 495 7.81 3.33 -16.42
N PRO A 496 6.81 4.15 -16.79
CA PRO A 496 6.26 5.16 -15.88
C PRO A 496 5.62 4.48 -14.67
N LYS A 497 6.08 4.82 -13.47
CA LYS A 497 5.62 4.21 -12.22
C LYS A 497 5.09 5.25 -11.25
N ALA A 498 4.05 4.89 -10.54
CA ALA A 498 3.62 5.61 -9.35
C ALA A 498 4.70 5.47 -8.24
N PRO A 499 4.70 6.36 -7.25
CA PRO A 499 5.59 6.27 -6.09
C PRO A 499 5.50 4.97 -5.30
N THR A 500 4.43 4.21 -5.48
CA THR A 500 4.22 2.86 -4.95
C THR A 500 4.93 1.76 -5.74
N GLY A 501 5.59 2.09 -6.84
CA GLY A 501 6.16 1.14 -7.79
C GLY A 501 5.15 0.57 -8.81
N LYS A 502 3.86 0.97 -8.72
CA LYS A 502 2.82 0.54 -9.66
C LYS A 502 3.00 1.22 -11.02
N ILE A 503 2.95 0.44 -12.10
CA ILE A 503 3.04 0.94 -13.47
C ILE A 503 1.81 1.81 -13.79
N LEU A 504 2.05 2.97 -14.38
CA LEU A 504 1.01 3.94 -14.77
C LEU A 504 0.67 3.79 -16.25
N LYS A 505 -0.10 2.73 -16.59
CA LYS A 505 -0.52 2.45 -17.97
C LYS A 505 -1.25 3.64 -18.65
N ARG A 506 -1.87 4.53 -17.86
CA ARG A 506 -2.49 5.75 -18.38
C ARG A 506 -1.49 6.63 -19.14
N ILE A 507 -0.30 6.83 -18.57
CA ILE A 507 0.74 7.66 -19.21
C ILE A 507 1.16 7.05 -20.54
N LEU A 508 1.24 5.70 -20.61
CA LEU A 508 1.56 5.01 -21.86
C LEU A 508 0.45 5.16 -22.92
N ARG A 509 -0.84 5.20 -22.49
CA ARG A 509 -1.97 5.43 -23.41
C ARG A 509 -2.01 6.86 -23.93
N GLU A 510 -1.64 7.85 -23.12
CA GLU A 510 -1.61 9.27 -23.52
C GLU A 510 -0.53 9.58 -24.57
N GLN A 511 0.43 8.68 -24.77
CA GLN A 511 1.50 8.80 -25.77
C GLN A 511 1.15 8.20 -27.14
N ASN A 512 -0.04 7.57 -27.29
CA ASN A 512 -0.55 6.92 -28.51
C ASN A 512 -1.88 7.58 -28.97
#